data_9e31952a03b0f2c0220ee96b3e4147b7
#
_entry.id   9e31952a03b0f2c0220ee96b3e4147b7
#
_cell.length_a   1.000
_cell.length_b   1.000
_cell.length_c   1.000
_cell.angle_alpha   90.00
_cell.angle_beta   90.00
_cell.angle_gamma   90.00
#
_symmetry.space_group_name_H-M   'P 1'
#
loop_
_entity.id
_entity.type
_entity.pdbx_description
1 polymer ?
#
loop_
_entity_poly.entity_id
_entity_poly.type
_entity_poly.pdbx_seq_one_letter_code
_entity_poly.pdbx_strand_id
1 'polypeptide(L)'
;MYTNFKKDLGRGRKIENMILSNIQIKYPSAVLIDGKFSKYDIFIPENNYKIEVKYDLKSRETNNIVIELFMFNKPSALLATSAHLWVIYTGKEYLWIKPIKIFECIILNNIQSREITGNGDSNTKKVC
;
A
#
# COMPACT_ATOMS: atom_id res chain seq x y z
N MET A 1 22.40 -6.10 -6.20
CA MET A 1 21.00 -6.32 -6.54
C MET A 1 20.30 -7.26 -5.55
N TYR A 2 20.91 -8.40 -5.24
CA TYR A 2 20.37 -9.35 -4.27
C TYR A 2 20.23 -8.78 -2.86
N THR A 3 21.19 -7.96 -2.43
CA THR A 3 21.22 -7.34 -1.10
C THR A 3 20.11 -6.30 -0.92
N ASN A 4 19.76 -5.54 -1.97
CA ASN A 4 18.73 -4.52 -1.90
C ASN A 4 17.32 -5.13 -1.83
N PHE A 5 17.10 -6.22 -2.57
CA PHE A 5 15.83 -6.94 -2.53
C PHE A 5 15.54 -7.51 -1.14
N LYS A 6 16.55 -8.12 -0.50
CA LYS A 6 16.41 -8.64 0.86
C LYS A 6 16.17 -7.54 1.89
N LYS A 7 16.84 -6.39 1.73
CA LYS A 7 16.63 -5.23 2.60
C LYS A 7 15.22 -4.68 2.47
N ASP A 8 14.71 -4.58 1.24
CA ASP A 8 13.38 -4.07 0.98
C ASP A 8 12.29 -5.00 1.52
N LEU A 9 12.45 -6.32 1.35
CA LEU A 9 11.55 -7.31 1.94
C LEU A 9 11.56 -7.25 3.46
N GLY A 10 12.74 -7.17 4.07
CA GLY A 10 12.88 -7.09 5.52
C GLY A 10 12.26 -5.82 6.08
N ARG A 11 12.41 -4.70 5.38
CA ARG A 11 11.83 -3.41 5.75
C ARG A 11 10.30 -3.45 5.65
N GLY A 12 9.77 -4.01 4.57
CA GLY A 12 8.33 -4.18 4.38
C GLY A 12 7.70 -5.03 5.47
N ARG A 13 8.31 -6.15 5.81
CA ARG A 13 7.84 -7.02 6.89
C ARG A 13 7.91 -6.35 8.25
N LYS A 14 8.94 -5.56 8.51
CA LYS A 14 9.08 -4.81 9.75
C LYS A 14 7.94 -3.80 9.90
N ILE A 15 7.61 -3.09 8.83
CA ILE A 15 6.51 -2.12 8.82
C ILE A 15 5.17 -2.84 9.04
N GLU A 16 4.93 -3.94 8.34
CA GLU A 16 3.72 -4.74 8.51
C GLU A 16 3.56 -5.23 9.96
N ASN A 17 4.64 -5.72 10.56
CA ASN A 17 4.62 -6.19 11.95
C ASN A 17 4.35 -5.07 12.94
N MET A 18 4.88 -3.88 12.70
CA MET A 18 4.60 -2.72 13.55
C MET A 18 3.13 -2.32 13.48
N ILE A 19 2.56 -2.32 12.29
CA ILE A 19 1.15 -2.02 12.07
C ILE A 19 0.28 -3.09 12.71
N LEU A 20 0.64 -4.36 12.51
CA LEU A 20 -0.09 -5.49 13.11
C LEU A 20 -0.12 -5.39 14.63
N SER A 21 1.02 -5.11 15.26
CA SER A 21 1.10 -4.96 16.72
C SER A 21 0.18 -3.86 17.23
N ASN A 22 0.10 -2.75 16.50
CA ASN A 22 -0.79 -1.65 16.84
C ASN A 22 -2.27 -2.07 16.74
N ILE A 23 -2.63 -2.78 15.67
CA ILE A 23 -3.98 -3.29 15.46
C ILE A 23 -4.37 -4.29 16.55
N GLN A 24 -3.44 -5.15 16.95
CA GLN A 24 -3.68 -6.19 17.95
C GLN A 24 -4.01 -5.64 19.34
N ILE A 25 -3.71 -4.38 19.61
CA ILE A 25 -4.12 -3.73 20.85
C ILE A 25 -5.66 -3.76 20.99
N LYS A 26 -6.36 -3.50 19.90
CA LYS A 26 -7.83 -3.50 19.86
C LYS A 26 -8.41 -4.84 19.37
N TYR A 27 -7.72 -5.48 18.42
CA TYR A 27 -8.17 -6.71 17.79
C TYR A 27 -7.08 -7.78 17.91
N PRO A 28 -7.02 -8.49 19.08
CA PRO A 28 -5.90 -9.40 19.34
C PRO A 28 -5.74 -10.56 18.35
N SER A 29 -6.79 -10.94 17.64
CA SER A 29 -6.74 -12.03 16.67
C SER A 29 -6.34 -11.60 15.25
N ALA A 30 -6.02 -10.32 15.05
CA ALA A 30 -5.52 -9.84 13.76
C ALA A 30 -4.24 -10.58 13.37
N VAL A 31 -4.12 -10.94 12.08
CA VAL A 31 -3.01 -11.74 11.58
C VAL A 31 -2.47 -11.18 10.28
N LEU A 32 -1.17 -11.42 10.01
CA LEU A 32 -0.58 -11.19 8.70
C LEU A 32 -0.99 -12.32 7.77
N ILE A 33 -1.27 -11.96 6.52
CA ILE A 33 -1.59 -12.92 5.47
C ILE A 33 -0.34 -13.16 4.63
N ASP A 34 0.18 -14.38 4.67
CA ASP A 34 1.33 -14.79 3.88
C ASP A 34 0.89 -15.32 2.52
N GLY A 35 1.71 -15.04 1.49
CA GLY A 35 1.53 -15.62 0.18
C GLY A 35 1.66 -14.61 -0.94
N LYS A 36 2.20 -15.08 -2.07
CA LYS A 36 2.44 -14.28 -3.27
C LYS A 36 1.16 -13.73 -3.91
N PHE A 37 0.02 -14.33 -3.59
CA PHE A 37 -1.25 -14.03 -4.23
C PHE A 37 -2.28 -13.42 -3.29
N SER A 38 -1.85 -13.03 -2.09
CA SER A 38 -2.76 -12.39 -1.16
C SER A 38 -3.09 -10.98 -1.64
N LYS A 39 -4.37 -10.66 -1.62
CA LYS A 39 -4.89 -9.37 -2.07
C LYS A 39 -4.85 -8.31 -0.98
N TYR A 40 -4.43 -8.68 0.21
CA TYR A 40 -4.31 -7.79 1.36
C TYR A 40 -3.28 -8.39 2.32
N ASP A 41 -2.77 -7.56 3.22
CA ASP A 41 -1.63 -7.93 4.09
C ASP A 41 -2.05 -8.34 5.48
N ILE A 42 -3.12 -7.76 6.02
CA ILE A 42 -3.59 -8.00 7.38
C ILE A 42 -5.09 -8.30 7.35
N PHE A 43 -5.48 -9.30 8.13
CA PHE A 43 -6.88 -9.67 8.29
C PHE A 43 -7.28 -9.59 9.76
N ILE A 44 -8.42 -8.96 10.03
CA ILE A 44 -9.01 -8.88 11.37
C ILE A 44 -10.26 -9.75 11.40
N PRO A 45 -10.20 -10.96 12.04
CA PRO A 45 -11.35 -11.86 12.07
C PRO A 45 -12.58 -11.31 12.80
N GLU A 46 -12.38 -10.49 13.83
CA GLU A 46 -13.46 -9.97 14.67
C GLU A 46 -14.51 -9.19 13.87
N ASN A 47 -14.10 -8.52 12.81
CA ASN A 47 -15.01 -7.72 11.97
C ASN A 47 -14.88 -8.01 10.48
N ASN A 48 -14.18 -9.08 10.12
CA ASN A 48 -13.92 -9.45 8.72
C ASN A 48 -13.27 -8.32 7.91
N TYR A 49 -12.34 -7.60 8.52
CA TYR A 49 -11.71 -6.41 7.94
C TYR A 49 -10.38 -6.78 7.28
N LYS A 50 -10.17 -6.25 6.08
CA LYS A 50 -8.96 -6.49 5.27
C LYS A 50 -8.18 -5.20 5.14
N ILE A 51 -6.87 -5.26 5.41
CA ILE A 51 -6.00 -4.09 5.41
C ILE A 51 -4.85 -4.32 4.45
N GLU A 52 -4.60 -3.35 3.58
CA GLU A 52 -3.46 -3.31 2.68
C GLU A 52 -2.41 -2.36 3.27
N VAL A 53 -1.16 -2.80 3.30
CA VAL A 53 -0.04 -1.98 3.79
C VAL A 53 0.78 -1.54 2.59
N LYS A 54 0.98 -0.24 2.47
CA LYS A 54 1.82 0.38 1.45
C LYS A 54 2.89 1.20 2.12
N TYR A 55 4.05 1.35 1.48
CA TYR A 55 4.99 2.34 1.94
C TYR A 55 5.55 3.14 0.78
N ASP A 56 5.72 4.42 1.01
CA ASP A 56 6.22 5.38 0.04
C ASP A 56 7.24 6.28 0.74
N LEU A 57 8.48 5.83 0.76
CA LEU A 57 9.55 6.54 1.45
C LEU A 57 9.94 7.83 0.73
N LYS A 58 9.68 7.93 -0.56
CA LYS A 58 9.93 9.16 -1.33
C LYS A 58 8.99 10.29 -0.96
N SER A 59 7.82 9.98 -0.41
CA SER A 59 6.86 11.00 0.03
C SER A 59 7.45 11.91 1.10
N ARG A 60 8.38 11.40 1.87
CA ARG A 60 9.13 12.17 2.88
C ARG A 60 9.91 13.33 2.26
N GLU A 61 10.43 13.14 1.05
CA GLU A 61 11.20 14.16 0.32
C GLU A 61 10.33 15.03 -0.56
N THR A 62 9.33 14.44 -1.21
CA THR A 62 8.51 15.10 -2.22
C THR A 62 7.24 15.73 -1.66
N ASN A 63 6.80 15.32 -0.47
CA ASN A 63 5.49 15.65 0.10
C ASN A 63 4.32 15.13 -0.75
N ASN A 64 4.57 14.18 -1.64
CA ASN A 64 3.55 13.59 -2.48
C ASN A 64 3.49 12.08 -2.27
N ILE A 65 2.31 11.52 -2.29
CA ILE A 65 2.09 10.09 -2.26
C ILE A 65 1.69 9.66 -3.66
N VAL A 66 2.37 8.63 -4.17
CA VAL A 66 2.11 8.08 -5.51
C VAL A 66 1.16 6.90 -5.38
N ILE A 67 0.04 6.97 -6.09
CA ILE A 67 -0.99 5.92 -6.09
C ILE A 67 -0.97 5.22 -7.44
N GLU A 68 -0.68 3.92 -7.44
CA GLU A 68 -0.70 3.11 -8.66
C GLU A 68 -2.15 2.79 -9.03
N LEU A 69 -2.48 2.93 -10.32
CA LEU A 69 -3.81 2.64 -10.87
C LEU A 69 -3.77 1.47 -11.84
N PHE A 70 -2.74 1.37 -12.67
CA PHE A 70 -2.59 0.33 -13.68
C PHE A 70 -1.15 -0.18 -13.71
N MET A 71 -1.03 -1.46 -14.03
CA MET A 71 0.24 -2.09 -14.37
C MET A 71 -0.01 -3.00 -15.57
N PHE A 72 0.82 -2.88 -16.63
CA PHE A 72 0.62 -3.62 -17.88
C PHE A 72 -0.79 -3.44 -18.46
N ASN A 73 -1.33 -2.21 -18.43
CA ASN A 73 -2.67 -1.86 -18.90
C ASN A 73 -3.81 -2.61 -18.19
N LYS A 74 -3.53 -3.20 -17.02
CA LYS A 74 -4.54 -3.86 -16.19
C LYS A 74 -4.73 -3.05 -14.91
N PRO A 75 -5.98 -2.96 -14.40
CA PRO A 75 -6.21 -2.33 -13.11
C PRO A 75 -5.33 -2.95 -12.03
N SER A 76 -4.68 -2.11 -11.23
CA SER A 76 -3.81 -2.55 -10.15
C SER A 76 -3.98 -1.63 -8.94
N ALA A 77 -3.40 -2.02 -7.82
CA ALA A 77 -3.43 -1.26 -6.56
C ALA A 77 -4.81 -0.66 -6.29
N LEU A 78 -4.99 0.66 -6.39
CA LEU A 78 -6.25 1.31 -6.04
C LEU A 78 -7.44 0.80 -6.85
N LEU A 79 -7.25 0.52 -8.15
CA LEU A 79 -8.33 0.05 -9.02
C LEU A 79 -8.61 -1.45 -8.89
N ALA A 80 -7.76 -2.19 -8.17
CA ALA A 80 -7.91 -3.64 -8.00
C ALA A 80 -8.06 -4.07 -6.53
N THR A 81 -7.95 -3.13 -5.61
CA THR A 81 -7.92 -3.48 -4.18
C THR A 81 -9.25 -4.04 -3.70
N SER A 82 -9.16 -5.07 -2.86
CA SER A 82 -10.29 -5.61 -2.10
C SER A 82 -10.17 -5.25 -0.61
N ALA A 83 -9.18 -4.48 -0.24
CA ALA A 83 -8.98 -4.06 1.14
C ALA A 83 -10.00 -3.00 1.56
N HIS A 84 -10.41 -3.06 2.82
CA HIS A 84 -11.30 -2.07 3.41
C HIS A 84 -10.57 -0.80 3.82
N LEU A 85 -9.28 -0.96 4.16
CA LEU A 85 -8.46 0.14 4.66
C LEU A 85 -7.03 -0.02 4.11
N TRP A 86 -6.43 1.10 3.76
CA TRP A 86 -5.01 1.16 3.43
C TRP A 86 -4.27 1.85 4.56
N VAL A 87 -3.09 1.35 4.88
CA VAL A 87 -2.14 2.01 5.78
C VAL A 87 -0.91 2.32 4.94
N ILE A 88 -0.64 3.61 4.78
CA ILE A 88 0.50 4.08 3.99
C ILE A 88 1.56 4.61 4.96
N TYR A 89 2.74 4.00 4.94
CA TYR A 89 3.87 4.46 5.73
C TYR A 89 4.77 5.35 4.87
N THR A 90 4.97 6.58 5.33
CA THR A 90 5.71 7.60 4.58
C THR A 90 7.19 7.70 4.97
N GLY A 91 7.62 6.92 5.94
CA GLY A 91 8.94 7.05 6.56
C GLY A 91 8.92 7.90 7.83
N LYS A 92 7.87 8.68 8.02
CA LYS A 92 7.67 9.54 9.21
C LYS A 92 6.40 9.19 9.94
N GLU A 93 5.33 8.85 9.21
CA GLU A 93 4.00 8.66 9.78
C GLU A 93 3.25 7.55 9.07
N TYR A 94 2.19 7.08 9.70
CA TYR A 94 1.26 6.10 9.16
C TYR A 94 -0.04 6.80 8.82
N LEU A 95 -0.45 6.72 7.55
CA LEU A 95 -1.70 7.30 7.08
C LEU A 95 -2.72 6.18 6.94
N TRP A 96 -3.77 6.23 7.73
CA TRP A 96 -4.88 5.26 7.72
C TRP A 96 -6.01 5.84 6.87
N ILE A 97 -6.24 5.27 5.69
CA ILE A 97 -7.20 5.84 4.77
C ILE A 97 -7.97 4.75 4.03
N LYS A 98 -9.28 4.95 3.88
CA LYS A 98 -10.10 4.05 3.07
C LYS A 98 -9.85 4.31 1.58
N PRO A 99 -9.79 3.25 0.73
CA PRO A 99 -9.61 3.43 -0.71
C PRO A 99 -10.63 4.38 -1.33
N ILE A 100 -11.88 4.35 -0.88
CA ILE A 100 -12.91 5.26 -1.40
C ILE A 100 -12.56 6.73 -1.16
N LYS A 101 -11.90 7.03 -0.06
CA LYS A 101 -11.45 8.40 0.25
C LYS A 101 -10.31 8.84 -0.65
N ILE A 102 -9.46 7.91 -1.08
CA ILE A 102 -8.41 8.19 -2.07
C ILE A 102 -9.05 8.54 -3.41
N PHE A 103 -10.05 7.76 -3.85
CA PHE A 103 -10.81 8.05 -5.07
C PHE A 103 -11.47 9.42 -5.01
N GLU A 104 -12.13 9.74 -3.91
CA GLU A 104 -12.78 11.04 -3.73
C GLU A 104 -11.77 12.18 -3.85
N CYS A 105 -10.60 12.02 -3.23
CA CYS A 105 -9.52 13.02 -3.29
C CYS A 105 -9.06 13.24 -4.74
N ILE A 106 -8.85 12.17 -5.49
CA ILE A 106 -8.42 12.24 -6.89
C ILE A 106 -9.46 12.98 -7.73
N ILE A 107 -10.73 12.63 -7.58
CA ILE A 107 -11.83 13.20 -8.37
C ILE A 107 -12.06 14.68 -7.99
N LEU A 108 -12.18 14.98 -6.70
CA LEU A 108 -12.50 16.32 -6.24
C LEU A 108 -11.39 17.33 -6.52
N ASN A 109 -10.15 16.88 -6.56
CA ASN A 109 -9.00 17.72 -6.84
C ASN A 109 -8.52 17.64 -8.30
N ASN A 110 -9.26 16.91 -9.13
CA ASN A 110 -8.95 16.73 -10.55
C ASN A 110 -7.48 16.32 -10.78
N ILE A 111 -7.02 15.36 -10.00
CA ILE A 111 -5.63 14.89 -10.08
C ILE A 111 -5.48 14.03 -11.33
N GLN A 112 -4.52 14.40 -12.19
CA GLN A 112 -4.26 13.71 -13.43
C GLN A 112 -3.34 12.51 -13.21
N SER A 113 -3.61 11.43 -13.93
CA SER A 113 -2.72 10.28 -13.95
C SER A 113 -1.58 10.50 -14.95
N ARG A 114 -0.46 9.83 -14.72
CA ARG A 114 0.70 9.85 -15.61
C ARG A 114 1.31 8.45 -15.69
N GLU A 115 2.04 8.19 -16.75
CA GLU A 115 2.78 6.95 -16.90
C GLU A 115 4.18 7.11 -16.32
N ILE A 116 4.61 6.10 -15.58
CA ILE A 116 5.99 6.01 -15.10
C ILE A 116 6.55 4.63 -15.39
N THR A 117 7.87 4.57 -15.61
CA THR A 117 8.59 3.31 -15.68
C THR A 117 9.48 3.24 -14.45
N GLY A 118 9.35 2.17 -13.69
CA GLY A 118 10.13 2.00 -12.47
C GLY A 118 11.62 1.82 -12.77
N ASN A 119 12.49 2.27 -11.85
CA ASN A 119 13.94 2.11 -11.98
C ASN A 119 14.31 0.63 -12.05
N GLY A 120 14.90 0.22 -13.19
CA GLY A 120 15.28 -1.15 -13.44
C GLY A 120 14.11 -2.10 -13.65
N ASP A 121 12.91 -1.57 -13.74
CA ASP A 121 11.68 -2.31 -13.96
C ASP A 121 11.20 -2.04 -15.38
N SER A 122 10.93 -3.11 -16.14
CA SER A 122 10.37 -2.99 -17.48
C SER A 122 8.87 -2.68 -17.49
N ASN A 123 8.26 -2.59 -16.31
CA ASN A 123 6.83 -2.43 -16.17
C ASN A 123 6.41 -0.97 -16.30
N THR A 124 5.50 -0.68 -17.22
CA THR A 124 4.86 0.61 -17.31
C THR A 124 3.69 0.68 -16.33
N LYS A 125 3.70 1.69 -15.47
CA LYS A 125 2.65 1.91 -14.48
C LYS A 125 1.94 3.23 -14.75
N LYS A 126 0.64 3.26 -14.50
CA LYS A 126 -0.13 4.49 -14.51
C LYS A 126 -0.43 4.87 -13.07
N VAL A 127 -0.06 6.07 -12.68
CA VAL A 127 -0.11 6.53 -11.28
C VAL A 127 -0.73 7.92 -11.16
N CYS A 128 -1.22 8.20 -9.97
CA CYS A 128 -1.64 9.53 -9.58
C CYS A 128 -0.73 10.12 -8.53
#